data_026613f21be3f000a96d0e58770882f3
#
_entry.id   026613f21be3f000a96d0e58770882f3
#
_cell.length_a   1.000
_cell.length_b   1.000
_cell.length_c   1.000
_cell.angle_alpha   90.00
_cell.angle_beta   90.00
_cell.angle_gamma   90.00
#
_symmetry.space_group_name_H-M   'P 1'
#
loop_
_entity.id
_entity.type
_entity.pdbx_description
1 polymer ?
#
loop_
_entity_poly.entity_id
_entity_poly.type
_entity_poly.pdbx_seq_one_letter_code
_entity_poly.pdbx_strand_id
1 'polypeptide(L)'
;MSEKGKRFWVRVKVVSVKKACKAGHKAGDEIIFKYNQVAGSMCFDAMCSMIPKIHSLRYDASFPWLKDAKAPARHSCPDEGNVVYELSKMAAED
;
A
#
# COMPACT_ATOMS: atom_id res chain seq x y z
N MET A 1 15.10 -6.36 -21.34
CA MET A 1 14.76 -6.47 -20.86
C MET A 1 14.04 -5.92 -20.46
N SER A 2 13.99 -5.54 -20.47
CA SER A 2 13.51 -4.71 -20.06
C SER A 2 12.15 -4.63 -20.00
N GLU A 3 11.49 -4.72 -20.83
CA GLU A 3 10.19 -4.59 -20.74
C GLU A 3 9.61 -5.63 -20.00
N LYS A 4 10.22 -6.67 -19.75
CA LYS A 4 9.66 -7.60 -19.00
C LYS A 4 9.52 -7.20 -17.69
N GLY A 5 9.80 -6.53 -17.07
CA GLY A 5 9.64 -6.29 -15.71
C GLY A 5 9.14 -4.95 -15.42
N LYS A 6 8.00 -4.63 -15.86
CA LYS A 6 7.40 -3.40 -15.45
C LYS A 6 7.32 -3.37 -13.96
N ARG A 7 7.80 -2.31 -13.33
CA ARG A 7 7.75 -2.11 -11.91
C ARG A 7 7.08 -0.80 -11.59
N PHE A 8 6.38 -0.77 -10.50
CA PHE A 8 5.66 0.41 -10.05
C PHE A 8 6.08 0.75 -8.62
N TRP A 9 5.98 1.99 -8.28
CA TRP A 9 5.96 2.37 -6.88
C TRP A 9 4.56 2.07 -6.37
N VAL A 10 4.41 1.90 -5.08
CA VAL A 10 3.11 1.61 -4.48
C VAL A 10 2.80 2.70 -3.47
N ARG A 11 1.66 3.34 -3.65
CA ARG A 11 1.19 4.33 -2.71
C ARG A 11 0.25 3.65 -1.73
N VAL A 12 0.49 3.84 -0.45
CA VAL A 12 -0.39 3.37 0.60
C VAL A 12 -1.01 4.60 1.24
N LYS A 13 -2.33 4.72 1.15
CA LYS A 13 -3.04 5.87 1.70
C LYS A 13 -3.89 5.41 2.86
N VAL A 14 -3.83 6.13 3.97
CA VAL A 14 -4.68 5.85 5.12
C VAL A 14 -6.06 6.40 4.83
N VAL A 15 -7.05 5.54 4.75
CA VAL A 15 -8.42 5.93 4.42
C VAL A 15 -9.20 6.27 5.67
N SER A 16 -9.08 5.48 6.71
CA SER A 16 -9.84 5.71 7.93
C SER A 16 -9.11 5.16 9.13
N VAL A 17 -9.35 5.76 10.28
CA VAL A 17 -8.81 5.33 11.57
C VAL A 17 -9.96 5.35 12.55
N LYS A 18 -10.31 4.20 13.14
CA LYS A 18 -11.43 4.14 14.06
C LYS A 18 -11.08 4.67 15.43
N LYS A 19 -9.92 4.32 15.95
CA LYS A 19 -9.47 4.76 17.25
C LYS A 19 -8.06 5.28 17.09
N ALA A 20 -7.56 5.97 18.08
CA ALA A 20 -6.19 6.48 18.00
C ALA A 20 -5.23 5.34 17.67
N CYS A 21 -4.41 5.54 16.65
CA CYS A 21 -3.45 4.55 16.21
C CYS A 21 -2.14 4.77 16.94
N LYS A 22 -1.56 3.72 17.52
CA LYS A 22 -0.30 3.84 18.25
C LYS A 22 0.83 4.35 17.37
N ALA A 23 0.77 4.07 16.09
CA ALA A 23 1.76 4.57 15.15
C ALA A 23 1.50 6.00 14.72
N GLY A 24 0.37 6.59 15.14
CA GLY A 24 0.07 7.97 14.82
C GLY A 24 -0.50 8.22 13.45
N HIS A 25 -1.00 7.18 12.79
CA HIS A 25 -1.59 7.36 11.45
C HIS A 25 -2.89 8.15 11.53
N LYS A 26 -3.11 8.98 10.52
CA LYS A 26 -4.32 9.77 10.40
C LYS A 26 -4.86 9.61 9.00
N ALA A 27 -6.18 9.70 8.85
CA ALA A 27 -6.79 9.62 7.53
C ALA A 27 -6.18 10.68 6.62
N GLY A 28 -5.82 10.27 5.43
CA GLY A 28 -5.15 11.13 4.45
C GLY A 28 -3.65 10.98 4.40
N ASP A 29 -3.04 10.33 5.39
CA ASP A 29 -1.59 10.09 5.34
C ASP A 29 -1.26 9.20 4.17
N GLU A 30 -0.10 9.43 3.57
CA GLU A 30 0.37 8.62 2.44
C GLU A 30 1.77 8.13 2.69
N ILE A 31 2.02 6.89 2.33
CA ILE A 31 3.34 6.28 2.40
C ILE A 31 3.64 5.77 1.00
N ILE A 32 4.82 6.08 0.49
CA ILE A 32 5.21 5.66 -0.86
C ILE A 32 6.31 4.62 -0.75
N PHE A 33 6.06 3.44 -1.29
CA PHE A 33 7.05 2.38 -1.34
C PHE A 33 7.72 2.45 -2.70
N LYS A 34 8.96 2.93 -2.69
CA LYS A 34 9.79 2.99 -3.89
C LYS A 34 10.54 1.66 -4.00
N TYR A 35 11.61 1.59 -4.77
CA TYR A 35 12.32 0.34 -4.87
C TYR A 35 12.91 -0.09 -3.53
N ASN A 36 13.80 0.66 -3.00
CA ASN A 36 14.51 0.29 -1.79
C ASN A 36 14.28 1.25 -0.65
N GLN A 37 13.30 2.13 -0.78
CA GLN A 37 13.05 3.15 0.22
C GLN A 37 11.57 3.28 0.47
N VAL A 38 11.24 3.64 1.68
CA VAL A 38 9.87 3.92 2.06
C VAL A 38 9.81 5.38 2.47
N ALA A 39 9.01 6.16 1.77
CA ALA A 39 8.84 7.57 2.10
C ALA A 39 7.60 7.72 2.96
N GLY A 40 7.76 8.15 4.18
CA GLY A 40 6.69 8.30 5.15
C GLY A 40 6.88 7.37 6.33
N SER A 41 5.99 7.44 7.28
CA SER A 41 6.03 6.61 8.47
C SER A 41 5.00 5.50 8.36
N MET A 42 5.37 4.30 8.73
CA MET A 42 4.50 3.15 8.58
C MET A 42 4.51 2.31 9.85
N CYS A 43 3.33 1.90 10.28
CA CYS A 43 3.22 0.98 11.40
C CYS A 43 3.88 -0.34 11.05
N PHE A 44 4.77 -0.83 11.91
CA PHE A 44 5.52 -2.05 11.62
C PHE A 44 4.59 -3.25 11.42
N ASP A 45 3.62 -3.41 12.29
CA ASP A 45 2.71 -4.56 12.20
C ASP A 45 1.84 -4.50 10.95
N ALA A 46 1.33 -3.31 10.62
CA ALA A 46 0.54 -3.16 9.41
C ALA A 46 1.40 -3.41 8.18
N MET A 47 2.64 -2.93 8.18
CA MET A 47 3.54 -3.16 7.06
C MET A 47 3.79 -4.64 6.88
N CYS A 48 4.06 -5.38 7.96
CA CYS A 48 4.31 -6.80 7.85
C CYS A 48 3.12 -7.54 7.23
N SER A 49 1.90 -7.13 7.57
CA SER A 49 0.72 -7.81 7.05
C SER A 49 0.42 -7.44 5.61
N MET A 50 0.86 -6.28 5.13
CA MET A 50 0.51 -5.85 3.78
C MET A 50 1.65 -5.98 2.77
N ILE A 51 2.85 -6.35 3.20
CA ILE A 51 3.98 -6.51 2.30
C ILE A 51 3.67 -7.40 1.10
N PRO A 52 2.99 -8.55 1.24
CA PRO A 52 2.70 -9.36 0.06
C PRO A 52 1.87 -8.61 -0.99
N LYS A 53 0.91 -7.78 -0.56
CA LYS A 53 0.14 -6.99 -1.50
C LYS A 53 0.99 -5.92 -2.15
N ILE A 54 1.85 -5.25 -1.38
CA ILE A 54 2.73 -4.22 -1.92
C ILE A 54 3.68 -4.85 -2.94
N HIS A 55 4.26 -6.00 -2.60
CA HIS A 55 5.18 -6.68 -3.49
C HIS A 55 4.49 -7.08 -4.79
N SER A 56 3.27 -7.58 -4.70
CA SER A 56 2.51 -7.97 -5.88
C SER A 56 2.20 -6.78 -6.76
N LEU A 57 1.77 -5.67 -6.16
CA LEU A 57 1.46 -4.47 -6.92
C LEU A 57 2.71 -3.88 -7.58
N ARG A 58 3.85 -4.00 -6.93
CA ARG A 58 5.11 -3.52 -7.51
C ARG A 58 5.35 -4.14 -8.88
N TYR A 59 4.95 -5.39 -9.07
CA TYR A 59 5.14 -6.10 -10.31
C TYR A 59 3.85 -6.24 -11.12
N ASP A 60 2.96 -5.28 -10.95
CA ASP A 60 1.78 -5.10 -11.79
C ASP A 60 0.71 -6.17 -11.60
N ALA A 61 0.58 -6.71 -10.42
CA ALA A 61 -0.48 -7.69 -10.16
C ALA A 61 -1.85 -7.05 -10.26
N SER A 62 -2.83 -7.83 -10.70
CA SER A 62 -4.23 -7.46 -10.68
C SER A 62 -4.94 -8.47 -9.81
N PHE A 63 -5.78 -8.00 -8.92
CA PHE A 63 -6.49 -8.90 -8.02
C PHE A 63 -7.89 -9.19 -8.58
N PRO A 64 -8.28 -10.45 -8.62
CA PRO A 64 -9.55 -10.82 -9.28
C PRO A 64 -10.79 -10.28 -8.59
N TRP A 65 -10.68 -9.88 -7.32
CA TRP A 65 -11.84 -9.35 -6.63
C TRP A 65 -12.04 -7.86 -6.88
N LEU A 66 -11.13 -7.20 -7.58
CA LEU A 66 -11.31 -5.78 -7.89
C LEU A 66 -12.04 -5.66 -9.23
N LYS A 67 -12.94 -4.68 -9.30
CA LYS A 67 -13.68 -4.47 -10.52
C LYS A 67 -12.80 -3.99 -11.66
N ASP A 68 -11.79 -3.25 -11.34
CA ASP A 68 -10.92 -2.63 -12.32
C ASP A 68 -9.50 -2.89 -11.88
N ALA A 69 -8.63 -3.24 -12.80
CA ALA A 69 -7.23 -3.47 -12.50
C ALA A 69 -6.55 -2.24 -11.90
N LYS A 70 -7.10 -1.05 -12.13
CA LYS A 70 -6.55 0.17 -11.57
C LYS A 70 -7.19 0.56 -10.25
N ALA A 71 -8.21 -0.15 -9.81
CA ALA A 71 -8.85 0.17 -8.54
C ALA A 71 -7.87 -0.11 -7.40
N PRO A 72 -7.87 0.72 -6.35
CA PRO A 72 -6.96 0.46 -5.23
C PRO A 72 -7.37 -0.78 -4.48
N ALA A 73 -6.38 -1.53 -4.03
CA ALA A 73 -6.62 -2.66 -3.15
C ALA A 73 -6.73 -2.15 -1.72
N ARG A 74 -7.57 -2.75 -0.92
CA ARG A 74 -7.73 -2.35 0.47
C ARG A 74 -7.07 -3.33 1.39
N HIS A 75 -6.61 -2.83 2.51
CA HIS A 75 -5.97 -3.64 3.55
C HIS A 75 -6.30 -3.03 4.90
N SER A 76 -6.69 -3.87 5.84
CA SER A 76 -6.97 -3.43 7.20
C SER A 76 -5.81 -3.80 8.10
N CYS A 77 -5.49 -2.97 9.09
CA CYS A 77 -4.40 -3.30 9.98
C CYS A 77 -4.78 -4.50 10.84
N PRO A 78 -3.80 -5.26 11.35
CA PRO A 78 -4.10 -6.46 12.12
C PRO A 78 -4.72 -6.19 13.48
N ASP A 79 -4.78 -4.94 13.93
CA ASP A 79 -5.40 -4.59 15.19
C ASP A 79 -6.89 -4.39 14.94
N GLU A 80 -7.59 -5.46 14.65
CA GLU A 80 -9.03 -5.51 14.45
C GLU A 80 -9.53 -4.52 13.39
N GLY A 81 -8.69 -4.24 12.40
CA GLY A 81 -9.09 -3.35 11.33
C GLY A 81 -9.21 -1.90 11.74
N ASN A 82 -8.49 -1.50 12.78
CA ASN A 82 -8.55 -0.12 13.27
C ASN A 82 -8.20 0.90 12.19
N VAL A 83 -7.25 0.59 11.34
CA VAL A 83 -6.83 1.48 10.25
C VAL A 83 -7.06 0.78 8.94
N VAL A 84 -7.68 1.46 7.99
CA VAL A 84 -7.90 0.93 6.66
C VAL A 84 -7.03 1.70 5.69
N TYR A 85 -6.32 0.96 4.84
CA TYR A 85 -5.41 1.52 3.85
C TYR A 85 -5.91 1.22 2.45
N GLU A 86 -5.58 2.09 1.50
CA GLU A 86 -5.74 1.80 0.09
C GLU A 86 -4.37 1.77 -0.56
N LEU A 87 -4.10 0.71 -1.30
CA LEU A 87 -2.83 0.52 -1.97
C LEU A 87 -3.05 0.66 -3.46
N SER A 88 -2.27 1.49 -4.12
CA SER A 88 -2.41 1.68 -5.55
C SER A 88 -1.04 1.75 -6.21
N LYS A 89 -0.98 1.34 -7.47
CA LYS A 89 0.22 1.44 -8.26
C LYS A 89 0.40 2.87 -8.73
N MET A 90 1.64 3.32 -8.79
CA MET A 90 1.95 4.60 -9.38
C MET A 90 3.20 4.47 -10.21
N ALA A 91 3.34 5.31 -11.20
CA ALA A 91 4.50 5.25 -12.08
C ALA A 91 5.77 5.46 -11.26
N ALA A 92 6.77 4.63 -11.49
CA ALA A 92 8.05 4.81 -10.82
C ALA A 92 8.75 6.01 -11.43
N GLU A 93 9.32 6.82 -10.55
CA GLU A 93 10.09 7.96 -11.01
C GLU A 93 11.52 7.71 -10.65
N ASP A 94 12.38 7.62 -11.59
CA ASP A 94 13.78 7.33 -11.31
C ASP A 94 14.60 8.57 -11.19
#